data_f49521e161e7d3710397af0bc44770a3
#
_entry.id   f49521e161e7d3710397af0bc44770a3
#
_cell.length_a   1.000
_cell.length_b   1.000
_cell.length_c   1.000
_cell.angle_alpha   90.00
_cell.angle_beta   90.00
_cell.angle_gamma   90.00
#
_symmetry.space_group_name_H-M   'P 1'
#
loop_
_entity.id
_entity.type
_entity.pdbx_description
1 polymer ?
#
loop_
_entity_poly.entity_id
_entity_poly.type
_entity_poly.pdbx_seq_one_letter_code
_entity_poly.pdbx_strand_id
1 'polypeptide(L)'
;MLKRRKTKTATVGPLKLGHQYPVAVQTMTKVFTTDVAACLRQIRQLEKVGCDLVRIAVPTKADTEALAKIIAKSPIPVIADIHFSAARAIEAIEAGAVKIRLNPGNVKDKDDIRRIIDCAKAHKIAIRVGVNEASIRDLKSDVAVSQRTALMLKEMRSYVRLFEKAGFDNLVLSAKSANTVRTIEVNRAIAENFEYPIHIGLTHAGLPEDATIPSS
;
A
#
# COMPACT_ATOMS: atom_id res chain seq x y z
N MET A 1 -14.32 12.60 -22.10
CA MET A 1 -13.41 11.82 -21.21
C MET A 1 -12.81 12.75 -20.16
N LEU A 2 -12.89 12.39 -18.88
CA LEU A 2 -12.21 13.13 -17.82
C LEU A 2 -10.70 13.00 -18.00
N LYS A 3 -9.99 14.13 -18.08
CA LYS A 3 -8.54 14.17 -18.25
C LYS A 3 -7.87 13.73 -16.94
N ARG A 4 -7.11 12.64 -16.98
CA ARG A 4 -6.33 12.20 -15.81
C ARG A 4 -5.20 13.18 -15.52
N ARG A 5 -4.95 13.48 -14.22
CA ARG A 5 -3.80 14.30 -13.82
C ARG A 5 -2.49 13.63 -14.18
N LYS A 6 -1.47 14.39 -14.52
CA LYS A 6 -0.12 13.86 -14.76
C LYS A 6 0.46 13.29 -13.44
N THR A 7 1.10 12.15 -13.52
CA THR A 7 1.79 11.51 -12.39
C THR A 7 3.13 10.96 -12.84
N LYS A 8 4.05 10.79 -11.88
CA LYS A 8 5.19 9.88 -12.04
C LYS A 8 4.68 8.47 -12.30
N THR A 9 5.55 7.61 -12.80
CA THR A 9 5.26 6.19 -12.99
C THR A 9 5.87 5.39 -11.84
N ALA A 10 5.06 4.57 -11.17
CA ALA A 10 5.57 3.57 -10.24
C ALA A 10 5.61 2.21 -10.92
N THR A 11 6.76 1.54 -10.85
CA THR A 11 6.96 0.20 -11.40
C THR A 11 6.71 -0.85 -10.31
N VAL A 12 5.77 -1.75 -10.56
CA VAL A 12 5.32 -2.79 -9.62
C VAL A 12 5.44 -4.16 -10.30
N GLY A 13 6.63 -4.74 -10.27
CA GLY A 13 6.93 -5.94 -11.04
C GLY A 13 6.70 -5.69 -12.53
N PRO A 14 5.86 -6.49 -13.20
CA PRO A 14 5.55 -6.30 -14.62
C PRO A 14 4.60 -5.12 -14.89
N LEU A 15 3.95 -4.58 -13.87
CA LEU A 15 2.96 -3.51 -14.01
C LEU A 15 3.58 -2.12 -13.83
N LYS A 16 3.03 -1.16 -14.56
CA LYS A 16 3.33 0.26 -14.39
C LYS A 16 2.07 0.99 -13.95
N LEU A 17 2.18 1.75 -12.87
CA LEU A 17 1.09 2.55 -12.32
C LEU A 17 1.32 4.03 -12.58
N GLY A 18 0.31 4.72 -13.08
CA GLY A 18 0.41 6.16 -13.38
C GLY A 18 -0.65 6.59 -14.38
N HIS A 19 -0.63 7.87 -14.74
CA HIS A 19 -1.67 8.48 -15.59
C HIS A 19 -1.77 7.88 -17.00
N GLN A 20 -0.69 7.28 -17.51
CA GLN A 20 -0.61 6.72 -18.86
C GLN A 20 -1.03 5.24 -18.92
N TYR A 21 -1.24 4.60 -17.76
CA TYR A 21 -1.50 3.16 -17.67
C TYR A 21 -2.92 2.88 -17.17
N PRO A 22 -3.48 1.73 -17.46
CA PRO A 22 -4.78 1.31 -16.90
C PRO A 22 -4.79 1.37 -15.37
N VAL A 23 -5.99 1.46 -14.80
CA VAL A 23 -6.17 1.30 -13.35
C VAL A 23 -5.96 -0.16 -13.00
N ALA A 24 -5.03 -0.44 -12.08
CA ALA A 24 -4.77 -1.79 -11.61
C ALA A 24 -5.69 -2.16 -10.45
N VAL A 25 -6.31 -3.33 -10.53
CA VAL A 25 -7.18 -3.88 -9.50
C VAL A 25 -6.35 -4.71 -8.52
N GLN A 26 -6.41 -4.32 -7.25
CA GLN A 26 -5.68 -5.00 -6.16
C GLN A 26 -6.64 -5.44 -5.07
N THR A 27 -6.49 -6.69 -4.63
CA THR A 27 -7.19 -7.21 -3.44
C THR A 27 -6.20 -7.84 -2.45
N MET A 28 -6.72 -8.49 -1.40
CA MET A 28 -5.92 -9.11 -0.35
C MET A 28 -6.46 -10.49 -0.04
N THR A 29 -5.56 -11.45 0.18
CA THR A 29 -5.93 -12.78 0.71
C THR A 29 -6.56 -12.67 2.09
N LYS A 30 -7.50 -13.56 2.39
CA LYS A 30 -8.24 -13.60 3.67
C LYS A 30 -7.92 -14.87 4.49
N VAL A 31 -6.96 -15.66 4.02
CA VAL A 31 -6.48 -16.88 4.69
C VAL A 31 -5.12 -16.60 5.34
N PHE A 32 -4.72 -17.44 6.28
CA PHE A 32 -3.40 -17.32 6.89
C PHE A 32 -2.30 -17.53 5.85
N THR A 33 -1.29 -16.68 5.88
CA THR A 33 -0.17 -16.71 4.92
C THR A 33 0.62 -18.02 5.02
N THR A 34 0.73 -18.59 6.22
CA THR A 34 1.37 -19.89 6.47
C THR A 34 0.66 -21.04 5.79
N ASP A 35 -0.64 -20.92 5.46
CA ASP A 35 -1.34 -21.91 4.60
C ASP A 35 -1.12 -21.57 3.11
N VAL A 36 0.04 -21.95 2.62
CA VAL A 36 0.46 -21.71 1.22
C VAL A 36 -0.56 -22.25 0.21
N ALA A 37 -1.16 -23.43 0.49
CA ALA A 37 -2.10 -24.06 -0.42
C ALA A 37 -3.41 -23.25 -0.51
N ALA A 38 -3.96 -22.83 0.63
CA ALA A 38 -5.15 -21.97 0.66
C ALA A 38 -4.90 -20.62 0.00
N CYS A 39 -3.74 -20.00 0.27
CA CYS A 39 -3.35 -18.74 -0.39
C CYS A 39 -3.33 -18.91 -1.92
N LEU A 40 -2.67 -19.91 -2.43
CA LEU A 40 -2.59 -20.14 -3.89
C LEU A 40 -3.94 -20.48 -4.51
N ARG A 41 -4.82 -21.20 -3.82
CA ARG A 41 -6.20 -21.42 -4.30
C ARG A 41 -6.95 -20.08 -4.43
N GLN A 42 -6.88 -19.24 -3.40
CA GLN A 42 -7.54 -17.95 -3.40
C GLN A 42 -6.96 -17.00 -4.47
N ILE A 43 -5.63 -16.97 -4.63
CA ILE A 43 -4.97 -16.15 -5.66
C ILE A 43 -5.43 -16.54 -7.07
N ARG A 44 -5.53 -17.84 -7.38
CA ARG A 44 -6.06 -18.30 -8.68
C ARG A 44 -7.51 -17.93 -8.92
N GLN A 45 -8.32 -17.89 -7.86
CA GLN A 45 -9.71 -17.39 -7.97
C GLN A 45 -9.74 -15.89 -8.28
N LEU A 46 -8.87 -15.12 -7.60
CA LEU A 46 -8.76 -13.66 -7.81
C LEU A 46 -8.24 -13.32 -9.21
N GLU A 47 -7.27 -14.06 -9.72
CA GLU A 47 -6.80 -13.93 -11.11
C GLU A 47 -7.94 -14.12 -12.12
N LYS A 48 -8.74 -15.17 -11.95
CA LYS A 48 -9.87 -15.47 -12.85
C LYS A 48 -10.92 -14.36 -12.93
N VAL A 49 -11.07 -13.56 -11.88
CA VAL A 49 -11.99 -12.42 -11.85
C VAL A 49 -11.31 -11.08 -12.21
N GLY A 50 -10.09 -11.13 -12.74
CA GLY A 50 -9.40 -9.94 -13.28
C GLY A 50 -8.64 -9.14 -12.23
N CYS A 51 -8.20 -9.74 -11.13
CA CYS A 51 -7.31 -9.08 -10.18
C CYS A 51 -5.88 -9.01 -10.75
N ASP A 52 -5.29 -7.82 -10.80
CA ASP A 52 -3.94 -7.60 -11.32
C ASP A 52 -2.84 -7.83 -10.29
N LEU A 53 -3.14 -7.60 -9.01
CA LEU A 53 -2.18 -7.63 -7.90
C LEU A 53 -2.82 -8.22 -6.65
N VAL A 54 -2.12 -9.09 -5.95
CA VAL A 54 -2.59 -9.61 -4.66
C VAL A 54 -1.70 -9.14 -3.52
N ARG A 55 -2.31 -8.68 -2.43
CA ARG A 55 -1.62 -8.33 -1.19
C ARG A 55 -1.75 -9.46 -0.17
N ILE A 56 -0.64 -9.76 0.50
CA ILE A 56 -0.54 -10.83 1.50
C ILE A 56 0.01 -10.23 2.79
N ALA A 57 -0.60 -10.54 3.93
CA ALA A 57 -0.13 -10.12 5.24
C ALA A 57 1.13 -10.90 5.65
N VAL A 58 2.13 -10.19 6.20
CA VAL A 58 3.41 -10.79 6.63
C VAL A 58 3.75 -10.33 8.05
N PRO A 59 3.00 -10.77 9.07
CA PRO A 59 3.24 -10.37 10.45
C PRO A 59 4.44 -11.05 11.10
N THR A 60 4.77 -12.29 10.73
CA THR A 60 5.80 -13.12 11.37
C THR A 60 6.86 -13.62 10.39
N LYS A 61 7.94 -14.20 10.92
CA LYS A 61 8.97 -14.84 10.10
C LYS A 61 8.44 -16.05 9.33
N ALA A 62 7.57 -16.85 9.94
CA ALA A 62 6.93 -17.98 9.27
C ALA A 62 6.11 -17.53 8.05
N ASP A 63 5.46 -16.35 8.13
CA ASP A 63 4.73 -15.77 7.00
C ASP A 63 5.68 -15.33 5.88
N THR A 64 6.89 -14.83 6.20
CA THR A 64 7.89 -14.47 5.17
C THR A 64 8.39 -15.72 4.44
N GLU A 65 8.64 -16.81 5.16
CA GLU A 65 9.05 -18.10 4.57
C GLU A 65 7.93 -18.70 3.68
N ALA A 66 6.68 -18.56 4.10
CA ALA A 66 5.52 -18.97 3.32
C ALA A 66 5.34 -18.07 2.08
N LEU A 67 5.58 -16.76 2.23
CA LEU A 67 5.49 -15.77 1.15
C LEU A 67 6.40 -16.14 -0.03
N ALA A 68 7.64 -16.53 0.23
CA ALA A 68 8.56 -16.98 -0.82
C ALA A 68 7.99 -18.14 -1.65
N LYS A 69 7.39 -19.13 -0.97
CA LYS A 69 6.74 -20.27 -1.62
C LYS A 69 5.50 -19.89 -2.43
N ILE A 70 4.75 -18.90 -1.94
CA ILE A 70 3.58 -18.35 -2.63
C ILE A 70 4.01 -17.57 -3.88
N ILE A 71 5.00 -16.69 -3.76
CA ILE A 71 5.50 -15.88 -4.88
C ILE A 71 5.98 -16.76 -6.02
N ALA A 72 6.74 -17.82 -5.72
CA ALA A 72 7.26 -18.76 -6.71
C ALA A 72 6.17 -19.46 -7.55
N LYS A 73 4.93 -19.52 -7.06
CA LYS A 73 3.81 -20.25 -7.69
C LYS A 73 2.59 -19.37 -7.99
N SER A 74 2.66 -18.10 -7.66
CA SER A 74 1.56 -17.14 -7.88
C SER A 74 1.44 -16.76 -9.34
N PRO A 75 0.26 -16.84 -9.96
CA PRO A 75 0.04 -16.41 -11.34
C PRO A 75 0.00 -14.88 -11.50
N ILE A 76 -0.21 -14.13 -10.42
CA ILE A 76 -0.23 -12.67 -10.41
C ILE A 76 0.80 -12.12 -9.40
N PRO A 77 1.33 -10.89 -9.62
CA PRO A 77 2.34 -10.30 -8.75
C PRO A 77 1.87 -10.13 -7.32
N VAL A 78 2.76 -10.43 -6.36
CA VAL A 78 2.48 -10.45 -4.93
C VAL A 78 3.06 -9.21 -4.24
N ILE A 79 2.25 -8.60 -3.39
CA ILE A 79 2.58 -7.45 -2.54
C ILE A 79 2.62 -7.91 -1.09
N ALA A 80 3.66 -7.56 -0.35
CA ALA A 80 3.73 -7.82 1.07
C ALA A 80 3.16 -6.66 1.90
N ASP A 81 2.30 -6.99 2.85
CA ASP A 81 1.73 -6.03 3.81
C ASP A 81 2.53 -6.06 5.12
N ILE A 82 3.36 -5.04 5.31
CA ILE A 82 4.26 -4.93 6.45
C ILE A 82 3.68 -3.95 7.46
N HIS A 83 3.54 -4.40 8.70
CA HIS A 83 2.93 -3.57 9.74
C HIS A 83 3.95 -2.83 10.60
N PHE A 84 4.93 -3.52 11.21
CA PHE A 84 5.80 -2.93 12.25
C PHE A 84 7.28 -3.30 12.15
N SER A 85 7.65 -4.31 11.37
CA SER A 85 8.99 -4.88 11.41
C SER A 85 9.78 -4.59 10.14
N ALA A 86 10.91 -3.89 10.29
CA ALA A 86 11.84 -3.66 9.20
C ALA A 86 12.46 -4.97 8.68
N ALA A 87 12.74 -5.93 9.57
CA ALA A 87 13.25 -7.23 9.18
C ALA A 87 12.27 -7.96 8.25
N ARG A 88 10.96 -7.95 8.59
CA ARG A 88 9.93 -8.55 7.71
C ARG A 88 9.82 -7.84 6.36
N ALA A 89 10.02 -6.50 6.35
CA ALA A 89 10.02 -5.74 5.10
C ALA A 89 11.17 -6.19 4.19
N ILE A 90 12.38 -6.27 4.71
CA ILE A 90 13.58 -6.67 3.97
C ILE A 90 13.43 -8.11 3.47
N GLU A 91 13.08 -9.04 4.35
CA GLU A 91 12.86 -10.45 3.99
C GLU A 91 11.78 -10.63 2.91
N ALA A 92 10.69 -9.85 2.97
CA ALA A 92 9.64 -9.92 1.96
C ALA A 92 10.11 -9.38 0.60
N ILE A 93 10.98 -8.35 0.59
CA ILE A 93 11.61 -7.84 -0.63
C ILE A 93 12.54 -8.90 -1.23
N GLU A 94 13.39 -9.48 -0.41
CA GLU A 94 14.35 -10.54 -0.80
C GLU A 94 13.62 -11.80 -1.28
N ALA A 95 12.44 -12.11 -0.72
CA ALA A 95 11.57 -13.19 -1.17
C ALA A 95 10.92 -12.94 -2.55
N GLY A 96 11.07 -11.72 -3.11
CA GLY A 96 10.58 -11.37 -4.45
C GLY A 96 9.24 -10.64 -4.48
N ALA A 97 8.76 -10.06 -3.38
CA ALA A 97 7.60 -9.19 -3.39
C ALA A 97 7.83 -7.99 -4.33
N VAL A 98 6.90 -7.74 -5.26
CA VAL A 98 7.05 -6.64 -6.25
C VAL A 98 6.74 -5.26 -5.69
N LYS A 99 6.11 -5.22 -4.54
CA LYS A 99 5.78 -4.00 -3.78
C LYS A 99 5.61 -4.36 -2.31
N ILE A 100 6.00 -3.47 -1.42
CA ILE A 100 5.60 -3.55 -0.02
C ILE A 100 4.62 -2.43 0.33
N ARG A 101 3.72 -2.69 1.28
CA ARG A 101 2.94 -1.64 1.95
C ARG A 101 3.63 -1.32 3.25
N LEU A 102 3.97 -0.06 3.41
CA LEU A 102 4.61 0.46 4.61
C LEU A 102 3.82 1.66 5.14
N ASN A 103 3.60 1.69 6.46
CA ASN A 103 3.27 2.91 7.17
C ASN A 103 4.54 3.34 7.94
N PRO A 104 5.27 4.36 7.48
CA PRO A 104 6.52 4.76 8.13
C PRO A 104 6.31 5.18 9.60
N GLY A 105 5.09 5.59 9.96
CA GLY A 105 4.72 5.89 11.34
C GLY A 105 4.77 4.70 12.30
N ASN A 106 4.68 3.50 11.76
CA ASN A 106 4.76 2.25 12.53
C ASN A 106 6.20 1.75 12.72
N VAL A 107 7.17 2.30 11.98
CA VAL A 107 8.60 1.97 12.12
C VAL A 107 9.23 3.07 12.96
N LYS A 108 9.66 2.73 14.17
CA LYS A 108 10.15 3.71 15.15
C LYS A 108 11.54 4.25 14.81
N ASP A 109 12.39 3.39 14.24
CA ASP A 109 13.76 3.72 13.92
C ASP A 109 13.88 4.26 12.49
N LYS A 110 14.54 5.41 12.34
CA LYS A 110 14.82 6.02 11.03
C LYS A 110 15.85 5.24 10.23
N ASP A 111 16.78 4.59 10.88
CA ASP A 111 17.79 3.76 10.22
C ASP A 111 17.15 2.50 9.64
N ASP A 112 16.15 1.93 10.31
CA ASP A 112 15.36 0.84 9.78
C ASP A 112 14.59 1.25 8.50
N ILE A 113 14.03 2.44 8.48
CA ILE A 113 13.37 2.96 7.26
C ILE A 113 14.38 3.11 6.14
N ARG A 114 15.59 3.58 6.44
CA ARG A 114 16.66 3.72 5.45
C ARG A 114 17.08 2.37 4.88
N ARG A 115 17.30 1.37 5.75
CA ARG A 115 17.59 -0.02 5.33
C ARG A 115 16.52 -0.61 4.40
N ILE A 116 15.23 -0.37 4.72
CA ILE A 116 14.12 -0.80 3.85
C ILE A 116 14.21 -0.10 2.48
N ILE A 117 14.47 1.21 2.45
CA ILE A 117 14.60 1.98 1.21
C ILE A 117 15.78 1.47 0.36
N ASP A 118 16.92 1.24 0.97
CA ASP A 118 18.11 0.76 0.28
C ASP A 118 17.87 -0.65 -0.31
N CYS A 119 17.24 -1.53 0.45
CA CYS A 119 16.83 -2.85 -0.04
C CYS A 119 15.83 -2.73 -1.21
N ALA A 120 14.83 -1.86 -1.09
CA ALA A 120 13.84 -1.63 -2.15
C ALA A 120 14.47 -1.08 -3.44
N LYS A 121 15.49 -0.21 -3.34
CA LYS A 121 16.27 0.27 -4.47
C LYS A 121 17.04 -0.86 -5.14
N ALA A 122 17.77 -1.66 -4.38
CA ALA A 122 18.56 -2.77 -4.88
C ALA A 122 17.70 -3.76 -5.68
N HIS A 123 16.49 -4.03 -5.20
CA HIS A 123 15.54 -4.96 -5.83
C HIS A 123 14.57 -4.28 -6.82
N LYS A 124 14.67 -2.95 -7.01
CA LYS A 124 13.84 -2.15 -7.93
C LYS A 124 12.32 -2.31 -7.70
N ILE A 125 11.90 -2.50 -6.44
CA ILE A 125 10.50 -2.66 -6.09
C ILE A 125 9.85 -1.34 -5.71
N ALA A 126 8.52 -1.28 -5.75
CA ALA A 126 7.76 -0.12 -5.30
C ALA A 126 7.49 -0.17 -3.79
N ILE A 127 7.35 1.01 -3.18
CA ILE A 127 6.83 1.14 -1.82
C ILE A 127 5.50 1.90 -1.85
N ARG A 128 4.46 1.30 -1.28
CA ARG A 128 3.23 2.03 -0.99
C ARG A 128 3.30 2.65 0.40
N VAL A 129 3.37 3.97 0.42
CA VAL A 129 3.26 4.76 1.66
C VAL A 129 1.78 4.92 2.01
N GLY A 130 1.39 4.35 3.15
CA GLY A 130 0.00 4.37 3.60
C GLY A 130 -0.19 5.15 4.88
N VAL A 131 -1.10 6.13 4.85
CA VAL A 131 -1.59 6.85 6.04
C VAL A 131 -3.02 6.41 6.31
N ASN A 132 -3.29 5.98 7.54
CA ASN A 132 -4.66 5.73 8.00
C ASN A 132 -5.03 6.79 9.02
N GLU A 133 -6.24 7.32 8.98
CA GLU A 133 -6.72 8.31 9.94
C GLU A 133 -6.50 7.86 11.40
N ALA A 134 -6.82 6.61 11.71
CA ALA A 134 -6.66 6.05 13.05
C ALA A 134 -5.18 5.95 13.54
N SER A 135 -4.21 6.09 12.65
CA SER A 135 -2.77 5.99 12.97
C SER A 135 -2.04 7.33 12.94
N ILE A 136 -2.76 8.45 12.82
CA ILE A 136 -2.16 9.78 12.81
C ILE A 136 -1.61 10.11 14.20
N ARG A 137 -0.33 10.48 14.27
CA ARG A 137 0.38 10.77 15.54
C ARG A 137 -0.20 11.94 16.33
N ASP A 138 -0.61 12.99 15.61
CA ASP A 138 -1.13 14.22 16.19
C ASP A 138 -2.66 14.20 16.39
N LEU A 139 -3.31 13.03 16.17
CA LEU A 139 -4.75 12.90 16.32
C LEU A 139 -5.10 12.74 17.81
N LYS A 140 -5.40 13.86 18.45
CA LYS A 140 -5.96 13.88 19.79
C LYS A 140 -7.49 13.74 19.72
N SER A 141 -8.12 13.39 20.85
CA SER A 141 -9.57 13.20 20.95
C SER A 141 -10.37 14.47 20.61
N ASP A 142 -9.78 15.64 20.82
CA ASP A 142 -10.36 16.97 20.65
C ASP A 142 -10.14 17.58 19.26
N VAL A 143 -9.41 16.91 18.37
CA VAL A 143 -9.19 17.41 17.00
C VAL A 143 -10.49 17.43 16.20
N ALA A 144 -10.89 18.59 15.77
CA ALA A 144 -12.08 18.79 14.95
C ALA A 144 -12.00 17.92 13.67
N VAL A 145 -13.14 17.39 13.25
CA VAL A 145 -13.25 16.52 12.07
C VAL A 145 -12.70 17.21 10.82
N SER A 146 -12.93 18.50 10.67
CA SER A 146 -12.44 19.34 9.55
C SER A 146 -10.91 19.44 9.47
N GLN A 147 -10.21 19.24 10.58
CA GLN A 147 -8.74 19.33 10.63
C GLN A 147 -8.05 17.99 10.31
N ARG A 148 -8.77 16.88 10.34
CA ARG A 148 -8.19 15.53 10.17
C ARG A 148 -7.60 15.30 8.78
N THR A 149 -8.26 15.82 7.74
CA THR A 149 -7.73 15.77 6.36
C THR A 149 -6.39 16.50 6.26
N ALA A 150 -6.26 17.67 6.87
CA ALA A 150 -5.02 18.44 6.89
C ALA A 150 -3.89 17.71 7.64
N LEU A 151 -4.21 17.04 8.76
CA LEU A 151 -3.25 16.24 9.51
C LEU A 151 -2.77 15.02 8.70
N MET A 152 -3.68 14.31 8.02
CA MET A 152 -3.32 13.21 7.13
C MET A 152 -2.39 13.66 6.01
N LEU A 153 -2.68 14.82 5.41
CA LEU A 153 -1.84 15.40 4.36
C LEU A 153 -0.46 15.83 4.89
N LYS A 154 -0.41 16.45 6.07
CA LYS A 154 0.84 16.82 6.75
C LYS A 154 1.73 15.60 6.98
N GLU A 155 1.14 14.51 7.47
CA GLU A 155 1.86 13.27 7.73
C GLU A 155 2.35 12.62 6.43
N MET A 156 1.49 12.53 5.41
CA MET A 156 1.88 12.06 4.08
C MET A 156 3.06 12.86 3.52
N ARG A 157 3.03 14.18 3.64
CA ARG A 157 4.10 15.07 3.18
C ARG A 157 5.42 14.80 3.90
N SER A 158 5.37 14.53 5.20
CA SER A 158 6.57 14.18 5.97
C SER A 158 7.20 12.88 5.50
N TYR A 159 6.37 11.87 5.19
CA TYR A 159 6.84 10.59 4.68
C TYR A 159 7.40 10.69 3.26
N VAL A 160 6.67 11.34 2.35
CA VAL A 160 7.16 11.54 0.97
C VAL A 160 8.54 12.22 0.98
N ARG A 161 8.71 13.29 1.75
CA ARG A 161 9.99 13.97 1.90
C ARG A 161 11.11 13.06 2.42
N LEU A 162 10.79 12.13 3.31
CA LEU A 162 11.76 11.15 3.85
C LEU A 162 12.28 10.24 2.71
N PHE A 163 11.39 9.71 1.87
CA PHE A 163 11.75 8.86 0.74
C PHE A 163 12.51 9.64 -0.34
N GLU A 164 12.04 10.84 -0.68
CA GLU A 164 12.71 11.70 -1.66
C GLU A 164 14.12 12.12 -1.24
N LYS A 165 14.31 12.47 0.05
CA LYS A 165 15.65 12.76 0.61
C LYS A 165 16.58 11.54 0.56
N ALA A 166 16.02 10.33 0.65
CA ALA A 166 16.78 9.11 0.45
C ALA A 166 16.98 8.77 -1.04
N GLY A 167 16.53 9.61 -1.99
CA GLY A 167 16.64 9.37 -3.43
C GLY A 167 15.78 8.19 -3.91
N PHE A 168 14.58 8.00 -3.32
CA PHE A 168 13.65 6.96 -3.69
C PHE A 168 12.32 7.57 -4.15
N ASP A 169 11.91 7.28 -5.38
CA ASP A 169 10.72 7.84 -6.02
C ASP A 169 9.76 6.79 -6.61
N ASN A 170 10.08 5.49 -6.48
CA ASN A 170 9.18 4.42 -6.89
C ASN A 170 8.04 4.23 -5.86
N LEU A 171 7.23 5.27 -5.69
CA LEU A 171 6.23 5.40 -4.65
C LEU A 171 4.80 5.29 -5.19
N VAL A 172 3.93 4.71 -4.38
CA VAL A 172 2.47 4.78 -4.49
C VAL A 172 1.93 5.36 -3.18
N LEU A 173 1.07 6.37 -3.24
CA LEU A 173 0.50 6.99 -2.04
C LEU A 173 -0.89 6.43 -1.74
N SER A 174 -1.23 6.34 -0.46
CA SER A 174 -2.53 5.85 -0.03
C SER A 174 -2.94 6.51 1.28
N ALA A 175 -4.10 7.15 1.30
CA ALA A 175 -4.73 7.64 2.52
C ALA A 175 -6.12 7.05 2.66
N LYS A 176 -6.43 6.55 3.85
CA LYS A 176 -7.68 5.86 4.14
C LYS A 176 -8.33 6.38 5.42
N SER A 177 -9.65 6.52 5.38
CA SER A 177 -10.52 6.77 6.52
C SER A 177 -11.67 5.78 6.51
N ALA A 178 -12.32 5.57 7.65
CA ALA A 178 -13.60 4.88 7.73
C ALA A 178 -14.76 5.76 7.20
N ASN A 179 -14.54 7.06 7.06
CA ASN A 179 -15.49 8.00 6.49
C ASN A 179 -15.19 8.20 5.00
N THR A 180 -16.20 7.93 4.15
CA THR A 180 -16.08 8.00 2.68
C THR A 180 -15.77 9.42 2.21
N VAL A 181 -16.48 10.43 2.71
CA VAL A 181 -16.28 11.84 2.33
C VAL A 181 -14.83 12.25 2.62
N ARG A 182 -14.32 11.91 3.82
CA ARG A 182 -12.93 12.21 4.18
C ARG A 182 -11.93 11.44 3.33
N THR A 183 -12.24 10.20 2.95
CA THR A 183 -11.40 9.44 2.02
C THR A 183 -11.31 10.16 0.67
N ILE A 184 -12.41 10.70 0.17
CA ILE A 184 -12.43 11.49 -1.08
C ILE A 184 -11.61 12.78 -0.90
N GLU A 185 -11.87 13.54 0.17
CA GLU A 185 -11.19 14.80 0.43
C GLU A 185 -9.67 14.64 0.53
N VAL A 186 -9.20 13.67 1.33
CA VAL A 186 -7.76 13.47 1.51
C VAL A 186 -7.09 12.97 0.23
N ASN A 187 -7.75 12.12 -0.56
CA ASN A 187 -7.17 11.67 -1.83
C ASN A 187 -7.17 12.77 -2.90
N ARG A 188 -8.15 13.68 -2.92
CA ARG A 188 -8.11 14.90 -3.73
C ARG A 188 -6.96 15.81 -3.31
N ALA A 189 -6.80 16.05 -2.02
CA ALA A 189 -5.68 16.84 -1.49
C ALA A 189 -4.31 16.23 -1.82
N ILE A 190 -4.18 14.88 -1.75
CA ILE A 190 -2.97 14.18 -2.20
C ILE A 190 -2.76 14.37 -3.70
N ALA A 191 -3.81 14.27 -4.51
CA ALA A 191 -3.75 14.45 -5.95
C ALA A 191 -3.28 15.86 -6.36
N GLU A 192 -3.64 16.88 -5.60
CA GLU A 192 -3.23 18.26 -5.83
C GLU A 192 -1.78 18.56 -5.37
N ASN A 193 -1.30 17.85 -4.35
CA ASN A 193 -0.03 18.16 -3.70
C ASN A 193 1.15 17.26 -4.11
N PHE A 194 0.89 16.11 -4.76
CA PHE A 194 1.93 15.13 -5.10
C PHE A 194 1.75 14.59 -6.51
N GLU A 195 2.84 14.26 -7.17
CA GLU A 195 2.85 13.68 -8.52
C GLU A 195 2.93 12.15 -8.55
N TYR A 196 2.73 11.49 -7.42
CA TYR A 196 2.77 10.01 -7.34
C TYR A 196 1.42 9.37 -7.66
N PRO A 197 1.39 8.13 -8.19
CA PRO A 197 0.16 7.36 -8.30
C PRO A 197 -0.51 7.16 -6.94
N ILE A 198 -1.84 7.11 -6.94
CA ILE A 198 -2.63 6.94 -5.72
C ILE A 198 -3.29 5.56 -5.73
N HIS A 199 -3.21 4.87 -4.59
CA HIS A 199 -3.99 3.69 -4.30
C HIS A 199 -5.22 4.08 -3.49
N ILE A 200 -6.40 3.90 -4.06
CA ILE A 200 -7.67 4.21 -3.42
C ILE A 200 -8.25 2.94 -2.79
N GLY A 201 -8.86 3.10 -1.64
CA GLY A 201 -9.58 2.04 -0.94
C GLY A 201 -10.19 2.57 0.34
N LEU A 202 -11.31 1.98 0.75
CA LEU A 202 -11.98 2.26 2.02
C LEU A 202 -11.45 1.36 3.12
N THR A 203 -11.54 1.84 4.37
CA THR A 203 -11.27 1.06 5.58
C THR A 203 -12.58 0.80 6.29
N HIS A 204 -12.78 -0.44 6.75
CA HIS A 204 -14.02 -0.87 7.42
C HIS A 204 -15.28 -0.63 6.58
N ALA A 205 -15.23 -1.01 5.30
CA ALA A 205 -16.33 -0.81 4.37
C ALA A 205 -17.56 -1.71 4.64
N GLY A 206 -17.48 -2.64 5.59
CA GLY A 206 -18.56 -3.57 5.94
C GLY A 206 -18.61 -4.83 5.07
N LEU A 207 -19.78 -5.43 4.99
CA LEU A 207 -20.06 -6.57 4.11
C LEU A 207 -20.09 -6.12 2.63
N PRO A 208 -20.00 -7.04 1.65
CA PRO A 208 -20.01 -6.67 0.22
C PRO A 208 -21.18 -5.77 -0.18
N GLU A 209 -22.36 -6.01 0.38
CA GLU A 209 -23.58 -5.22 0.13
C GLU A 209 -23.44 -3.79 0.66
N ASP A 210 -22.89 -3.64 1.89
CA ASP A 210 -22.66 -2.33 2.49
C ASP A 210 -21.50 -1.58 1.83
N ALA A 211 -20.48 -2.31 1.35
CA ALA A 211 -19.29 -1.73 0.75
C ALA A 211 -19.49 -1.20 -0.66
N THR A 212 -20.50 -1.69 -1.39
CA THR A 212 -20.77 -1.32 -2.78
C THR A 212 -21.11 0.17 -2.89
N ILE A 213 -22.02 0.66 -2.05
CA ILE A 213 -22.46 2.06 -2.06
C ILE A 213 -21.33 3.05 -1.74
N PRO A 214 -20.54 2.88 -0.67
CA PRO A 214 -19.42 3.78 -0.38
C PRO A 214 -18.28 3.70 -1.39
N SER A 215 -18.20 2.63 -2.18
CA SER A 215 -17.11 2.40 -3.14
C SER A 215 -17.43 2.88 -4.55
N SER A 216 -18.72 3.14 -4.82
CA SER A 216 -19.19 3.67 -6.10
C SER A 216 -19.13 5.19 -6.15
#